data_d8da2134797abd51e200771e9f1ab9c3
#
_entry.id   d8da2134797abd51e200771e9f1ab9c3
#
_cell.length_a   1.000
_cell.length_b   1.000
_cell.length_c   1.000
_cell.angle_alpha   90.00
_cell.angle_beta   90.00
_cell.angle_gamma   90.00
#
_symmetry.space_group_name_H-M   'P 1'
#
loop_
_entity.id
_entity.type
_entity.pdbx_description
1 polymer ?
#
loop_
_entity_poly.entity_id
_entity_poly.type
_entity_poly.pdbx_seq_one_letter_code
_entity_poly.pdbx_strand_id
1 'polypeptide(L)'
;MKVEIIPKTLHFKQPAGTSRGIYTTRKVWYILLTESDNPKHFGVGECAPLPALSCDDVPNYEEVLQETCRHLEENMKTNLENAFASLEHLEAYPSIRFGVETALAHYQARSLQFWRTPFSKGKEGIPINGLIWMGNFDEMYQRIEEKMKAGFRCIKLKIGAIDFEKELE
;
A
#
# COMPACT_ATOMS: atom_id res chain seq x y z
N MET A 1 -6.07 17.94 -17.47
CA MET A 1 -5.85 16.89 -16.46
C MET A 1 -6.52 17.33 -15.18
N LYS A 2 -7.19 16.41 -14.48
CA LYS A 2 -7.81 16.62 -13.17
C LYS A 2 -7.17 15.64 -12.18
N VAL A 3 -6.90 16.12 -10.97
CA VAL A 3 -6.39 15.31 -9.86
C VAL A 3 -7.42 15.34 -8.74
N GLU A 4 -7.89 14.18 -8.32
CA GLU A 4 -8.87 14.04 -7.23
C GLU A 4 -8.29 13.18 -6.11
N ILE A 5 -8.57 13.58 -4.87
CA ILE A 5 -8.23 12.82 -3.66
C ILE A 5 -9.53 12.19 -3.13
N ILE A 6 -9.54 10.87 -3.03
CA ILE A 6 -10.70 10.11 -2.56
C ILE A 6 -10.34 9.40 -1.26
N PRO A 7 -10.70 9.98 -0.09
CA PRO A 7 -10.46 9.32 1.19
C PRO A 7 -11.38 8.13 1.37
N LYS A 8 -10.85 7.03 1.93
CA LYS A 8 -11.62 5.84 2.25
C LYS A 8 -11.15 5.21 3.55
N THR A 9 -12.09 4.78 4.38
CA THR A 9 -11.83 3.94 5.53
C THR A 9 -12.07 2.48 5.14
N LEU A 10 -11.02 1.67 5.21
CA LEU A 10 -11.09 0.23 5.02
C LEU A 10 -11.32 -0.44 6.38
N HIS A 11 -12.12 -1.48 6.41
CA HIS A 11 -12.37 -2.29 7.61
C HIS A 11 -11.68 -3.65 7.45
N PHE A 12 -10.90 -4.04 8.44
CA PHE A 12 -10.29 -5.37 8.44
C PHE A 12 -11.37 -6.44 8.62
N LYS A 13 -11.29 -7.54 7.88
CA LYS A 13 -12.20 -8.69 8.04
C LYS A 13 -12.05 -9.35 9.41
N GLN A 14 -10.84 -9.28 9.97
CA GLN A 14 -10.49 -9.71 11.31
C GLN A 14 -9.55 -8.66 11.92
N PRO A 15 -9.62 -8.40 13.22
CA PRO A 15 -8.68 -7.49 13.88
C PRO A 15 -7.24 -7.89 13.60
N ALA A 16 -6.41 -6.94 13.18
CA ALA A 16 -5.00 -7.18 12.89
C ALA A 16 -4.14 -6.80 14.09
N GLY A 17 -3.69 -7.81 14.85
CA GLY A 17 -2.78 -7.62 15.98
C GLY A 17 -1.37 -7.29 15.51
N THR A 18 -0.75 -6.32 16.18
CA THR A 18 0.66 -5.94 16.00
C THR A 18 1.27 -5.67 17.37
N SER A 19 2.60 -5.57 17.43
CA SER A 19 3.32 -5.15 18.66
C SER A 19 2.93 -3.74 19.14
N ARG A 20 2.24 -2.95 18.32
CA ARG A 20 1.82 -1.57 18.63
C ARG A 20 0.33 -1.43 18.90
N GLY A 21 -0.44 -2.50 18.78
CA GLY A 21 -1.88 -2.49 19.02
C GLY A 21 -2.67 -3.30 17.98
N ILE A 22 -3.98 -3.22 18.11
CA ILE A 22 -4.93 -3.93 17.25
C ILE A 22 -5.58 -2.93 16.30
N TYR A 23 -5.45 -3.20 15.00
CA TYR A 23 -6.09 -2.40 13.97
C TYR A 23 -7.39 -3.08 13.51
N THR A 24 -8.48 -2.34 13.54
CA THR A 24 -9.79 -2.75 13.00
C THR A 24 -10.16 -1.99 11.74
N THR A 25 -9.56 -0.82 11.56
CA THR A 25 -9.76 0.04 10.39
C THR A 25 -8.42 0.59 9.90
N ARG A 26 -8.40 1.02 8.63
CA ARG A 26 -7.29 1.77 8.04
C ARG A 26 -7.84 2.86 7.14
N LYS A 27 -7.44 4.10 7.36
CA LYS A 27 -7.71 5.21 6.46
C LYS A 27 -6.69 5.22 5.33
N VAL A 28 -7.16 5.35 4.11
CA VAL A 28 -6.33 5.47 2.91
C VAL A 28 -6.88 6.61 2.05
N TRP A 29 -6.04 7.12 1.14
CA TRP A 29 -6.43 8.13 0.16
C TRP A 29 -6.05 7.63 -1.22
N TYR A 30 -7.02 7.51 -2.10
CA TYR A 30 -6.76 7.25 -3.51
C TYR A 30 -6.53 8.58 -4.23
N ILE A 31 -5.49 8.62 -5.06
CA ILE A 31 -5.26 9.70 -6.01
C ILE A 31 -5.79 9.21 -7.36
N LEU A 32 -6.72 9.94 -7.93
CA LEU A 32 -7.28 9.67 -9.24
C LEU A 32 -6.84 10.78 -10.21
N LEU A 33 -6.03 10.41 -11.19
CA LEU A 33 -5.65 11.25 -12.32
C LEU A 33 -6.63 10.99 -13.46
N THR A 34 -7.24 12.02 -14.04
CA THR A 34 -8.20 11.85 -15.15
C THR A 34 -7.91 12.87 -16.25
N GLU A 35 -7.87 12.38 -17.49
CA GLU A 35 -7.75 13.27 -18.66
C GLU A 35 -9.07 14.02 -18.88
N SER A 36 -9.00 15.35 -19.04
CA SER A 36 -10.21 16.20 -19.08
C SER A 36 -11.12 15.86 -20.26
N ASP A 37 -10.53 15.55 -21.41
CA ASP A 37 -11.26 15.27 -22.67
C ASP A 37 -11.54 13.78 -22.87
N ASN A 38 -10.94 12.91 -22.04
CA ASN A 38 -11.11 11.48 -22.11
C ASN A 38 -11.13 10.82 -20.73
N PRO A 39 -12.26 10.82 -20.02
CA PRO A 39 -12.36 10.26 -18.66
C PRO A 39 -12.06 8.75 -18.55
N LYS A 40 -12.01 8.03 -19.69
CA LYS A 40 -11.60 6.63 -19.71
C LYS A 40 -10.07 6.45 -19.60
N HIS A 41 -9.31 7.52 -19.85
CA HIS A 41 -7.87 7.56 -19.61
C HIS A 41 -7.62 8.12 -18.22
N PHE A 42 -7.24 7.23 -17.30
CA PHE A 42 -7.04 7.57 -15.89
C PHE A 42 -5.85 6.82 -15.29
N GLY A 43 -5.37 7.31 -14.17
CA GLY A 43 -4.40 6.64 -13.31
C GLY A 43 -4.86 6.65 -11.86
N VAL A 44 -4.59 5.59 -11.11
CA VAL A 44 -4.94 5.49 -9.70
C VAL A 44 -3.70 5.09 -8.89
N GLY A 45 -3.50 5.77 -7.78
CA GLY A 45 -2.53 5.39 -6.75
C GLY A 45 -3.15 5.43 -5.36
N GLU A 46 -2.55 4.74 -4.41
CA GLU A 46 -3.02 4.66 -3.04
C GLU A 46 -1.95 5.22 -2.09
N CYS A 47 -2.34 6.20 -1.29
CA CYS A 47 -1.57 6.74 -0.18
C CYS A 47 -2.11 6.10 1.11
N ALA A 48 -1.30 5.29 1.78
CA ALA A 48 -1.79 4.43 2.85
C ALA A 48 -0.82 4.33 4.03
N PRO A 49 -0.53 5.43 4.75
CA PRO A 49 0.26 5.37 5.96
C PRO A 49 -0.44 4.49 6.99
N LEU A 50 0.33 3.74 7.77
CA LEU A 50 -0.21 2.93 8.86
C LEU A 50 -0.10 3.72 10.16
N PRO A 51 -1.23 3.95 10.88
CA PRO A 51 -1.26 4.73 12.11
C PRO A 51 -0.23 4.25 13.14
N ALA A 52 0.45 5.17 13.78
CA ALA A 52 1.50 4.96 14.78
C ALA A 52 2.69 4.08 14.32
N LEU A 53 2.82 3.81 13.02
CA LEU A 53 3.90 2.98 12.46
C LEU A 53 4.64 3.64 11.31
N SER A 54 3.92 4.21 10.34
CA SER A 54 4.53 4.90 9.20
C SER A 54 5.18 6.21 9.64
N CYS A 55 6.35 6.54 9.10
CA CYS A 55 7.08 7.77 9.44
C CYS A 55 6.32 9.04 9.00
N ASP A 56 5.44 8.90 8.03
CA ASP A 56 4.58 9.95 7.51
C ASP A 56 3.15 9.94 8.07
N ASP A 57 2.90 9.18 9.15
CA ASP A 57 1.67 9.30 9.94
C ASP A 57 1.76 10.53 10.86
N VAL A 58 1.57 11.71 10.29
CA VAL A 58 1.73 13.02 10.94
C VAL A 58 0.46 13.87 10.80
N PRO A 59 0.22 14.82 11.74
CA PRO A 59 -1.02 15.60 11.77
C PRO A 59 -1.32 16.38 10.48
N ASN A 60 -0.30 16.87 9.77
CA ASN A 60 -0.43 17.66 8.54
C ASN A 60 -0.44 16.80 7.26
N TYR A 61 -0.59 15.47 7.38
CA TYR A 61 -0.53 14.57 6.23
C TYR A 61 -1.51 14.93 5.10
N GLU A 62 -2.76 15.22 5.45
CA GLU A 62 -3.77 15.56 4.44
C GLU A 62 -3.50 16.90 3.76
N GLU A 63 -2.93 17.87 4.49
CA GLU A 63 -2.54 19.17 3.92
C GLU A 63 -1.44 19.01 2.89
N VAL A 64 -0.40 18.22 3.22
CA VAL A 64 0.71 17.92 2.30
C VAL A 64 0.21 17.15 1.07
N LEU A 65 -0.69 16.18 1.26
CA LEU A 65 -1.30 15.45 0.17
C LEU A 65 -2.08 16.36 -0.78
N GLN A 66 -2.90 17.28 -0.23
CA GLN A 66 -3.66 18.24 -1.01
C GLN A 66 -2.76 19.18 -1.80
N GLU A 67 -1.71 19.72 -1.17
CA GLU A 67 -0.74 20.59 -1.83
C GLU A 67 0.01 19.85 -2.93
N THR A 68 0.46 18.62 -2.67
CA THR A 68 1.11 17.75 -3.67
C THR A 68 0.20 17.52 -4.88
N CYS A 69 -1.06 17.21 -4.67
CA CYS A 69 -2.01 16.97 -5.77
C CYS A 69 -2.31 18.25 -6.57
N ARG A 70 -2.36 19.42 -5.92
CA ARG A 70 -2.51 20.70 -6.60
C ARG A 70 -1.30 21.02 -7.50
N HIS A 71 -0.07 20.84 -6.98
CA HIS A 71 1.15 21.02 -7.77
C HIS A 71 1.24 20.00 -8.91
N LEU A 72 0.84 18.75 -8.66
CA LEU A 72 0.79 17.72 -9.68
C LEU A 72 -0.16 18.12 -10.82
N GLU A 73 -1.36 18.60 -10.51
CA GLU A 73 -2.32 19.06 -11.51
C GLU A 73 -1.78 20.24 -12.35
N GLU A 74 -1.08 21.18 -11.73
CA GLU A 74 -0.43 22.30 -12.42
C GLU A 74 0.69 21.83 -13.35
N ASN A 75 1.59 20.96 -12.86
CA ASN A 75 2.75 20.47 -13.61
C ASN A 75 2.35 19.55 -14.77
N MET A 76 1.32 18.73 -14.62
CA MET A 76 0.83 17.88 -15.69
C MET A 76 0.21 18.64 -16.87
N LYS A 77 -0.13 19.94 -16.70
CA LYS A 77 -0.54 20.80 -17.82
C LYS A 77 0.63 21.14 -18.76
N THR A 78 1.85 21.06 -18.24
CA THR A 78 3.08 21.40 -18.99
C THR A 78 3.76 20.15 -19.56
N ASN A 79 4.13 19.21 -18.72
CA ASN A 79 4.83 17.98 -19.10
C ASN A 79 4.72 16.93 -17.96
N LEU A 80 4.56 15.67 -18.36
CA LEU A 80 4.53 14.54 -17.43
C LEU A 80 5.89 14.32 -16.71
N GLU A 81 7.03 14.62 -17.36
CA GLU A 81 8.36 14.57 -16.72
C GLU A 81 8.47 15.54 -15.54
N ASN A 82 7.90 16.74 -15.67
CA ASN A 82 7.84 17.71 -14.59
C ASN A 82 6.99 17.23 -13.41
N ALA A 83 5.98 16.40 -13.67
CA ALA A 83 5.16 15.81 -12.62
C ALA A 83 5.98 14.85 -11.74
N PHE A 84 6.88 14.04 -12.32
CA PHE A 84 7.79 13.18 -11.54
C PHE A 84 8.84 14.00 -10.78
N ALA A 85 9.42 15.01 -11.39
CA ALA A 85 10.42 15.88 -10.73
C ALA A 85 9.82 16.62 -9.52
N SER A 86 8.52 16.92 -9.54
CA SER A 86 7.85 17.58 -8.41
C SER A 86 7.74 16.71 -7.14
N LEU A 87 8.12 15.43 -7.18
CA LEU A 87 8.05 14.50 -6.05
C LEU A 87 9.36 14.44 -5.21
N GLU A 88 10.42 15.13 -5.63
CA GLU A 88 11.72 15.08 -4.94
C GLU A 88 11.64 15.59 -3.49
N HIS A 89 10.74 16.54 -3.20
CA HIS A 89 10.54 17.07 -1.84
C HIS A 89 9.71 16.18 -0.90
N LEU A 90 9.22 15.03 -1.38
CA LEU A 90 8.37 14.10 -0.61
C LEU A 90 9.18 13.00 0.11
N GLU A 91 10.45 13.19 0.38
CA GLU A 91 11.27 12.22 1.12
C GLU A 91 10.70 11.89 2.51
N ALA A 92 10.11 12.89 3.19
CA ALA A 92 9.46 12.70 4.49
C ALA A 92 8.05 12.06 4.41
N TYR A 93 7.48 11.92 3.20
CA TYR A 93 6.12 11.43 2.96
C TYR A 93 6.11 10.26 1.95
N PRO A 94 6.74 9.12 2.28
CA PRO A 94 6.92 8.02 1.34
C PRO A 94 5.61 7.41 0.85
N SER A 95 4.53 7.41 1.65
CA SER A 95 3.24 6.90 1.20
C SER A 95 2.55 7.83 0.20
N ILE A 96 2.71 9.16 0.34
CA ILE A 96 2.23 10.13 -0.66
C ILE A 96 3.02 9.95 -1.96
N ARG A 97 4.34 9.91 -1.86
CA ARG A 97 5.22 9.70 -3.01
C ARG A 97 4.85 8.43 -3.76
N PHE A 98 4.72 7.31 -3.06
CA PHE A 98 4.32 6.02 -3.66
C PHE A 98 2.95 6.11 -4.36
N GLY A 99 1.96 6.74 -3.73
CA GLY A 99 0.64 6.91 -4.31
C GLY A 99 0.67 7.72 -5.60
N VAL A 100 1.39 8.86 -5.62
CA VAL A 100 1.53 9.70 -6.82
C VAL A 100 2.31 8.97 -7.92
N GLU A 101 3.47 8.37 -7.61
CA GLU A 101 4.27 7.60 -8.57
C GLU A 101 3.46 6.47 -9.20
N THR A 102 2.66 5.77 -8.39
CA THR A 102 1.78 4.68 -8.87
C THR A 102 0.67 5.22 -9.77
N ALA A 103 0.03 6.34 -9.41
CA ALA A 103 -0.99 6.97 -10.24
C ALA A 103 -0.45 7.40 -11.60
N LEU A 104 0.74 8.02 -11.61
CA LEU A 104 1.44 8.43 -12.84
C LEU A 104 1.82 7.24 -13.71
N ALA A 105 2.39 6.17 -13.10
CA ALA A 105 2.75 4.96 -13.81
C ALA A 105 1.52 4.26 -14.43
N HIS A 106 0.40 4.20 -13.70
CA HIS A 106 -0.86 3.67 -14.22
C HIS A 106 -1.39 4.51 -15.38
N TYR A 107 -1.37 5.83 -15.23
CA TYR A 107 -1.78 6.76 -16.28
C TYR A 107 -0.96 6.59 -17.56
N GLN A 108 0.38 6.47 -17.45
CA GLN A 108 1.27 6.25 -18.58
C GLN A 108 1.06 4.89 -19.25
N ALA A 109 0.99 3.83 -18.44
CA ALA A 109 0.86 2.47 -18.94
C ALA A 109 -0.52 2.17 -19.53
N ARG A 110 -1.56 2.95 -19.19
CA ARG A 110 -2.98 2.71 -19.54
C ARG A 110 -3.46 1.31 -19.14
N SER A 111 -2.80 0.70 -18.18
CA SER A 111 -3.09 -0.63 -17.65
C SER A 111 -2.44 -0.80 -16.28
N LEU A 112 -2.87 -1.81 -15.52
CA LEU A 112 -2.22 -2.20 -14.27
C LEU A 112 -0.92 -3.00 -14.47
N GLN A 113 -0.55 -3.31 -15.71
CA GLN A 113 0.72 -3.96 -16.04
C GLN A 113 1.80 -2.91 -16.33
N PHE A 114 2.45 -2.39 -15.30
CA PHE A 114 3.49 -1.35 -15.43
C PHE A 114 4.78 -1.89 -16.04
N TRP A 115 5.05 -3.19 -15.87
CA TRP A 115 6.25 -3.85 -16.38
C TRP A 115 5.89 -5.05 -17.28
N ARG A 116 6.66 -5.27 -18.33
CA ARG A 116 6.45 -6.38 -19.28
C ARG A 116 7.29 -7.61 -18.89
N THR A 117 7.23 -8.04 -17.63
CA THR A 117 7.93 -9.23 -17.15
C THR A 117 7.09 -10.49 -17.32
N PRO A 118 7.68 -11.71 -17.27
CA PRO A 118 6.93 -12.95 -17.21
C PRO A 118 5.94 -13.01 -16.03
N PHE A 119 6.34 -12.49 -14.86
CA PHE A 119 5.50 -12.39 -13.68
C PHE A 119 4.25 -11.50 -13.92
N SER A 120 4.44 -10.29 -14.44
CA SER A 120 3.32 -9.37 -14.72
C SER A 120 2.35 -9.91 -15.77
N LYS A 121 2.80 -10.85 -16.62
CA LYS A 121 1.98 -11.56 -17.62
C LYS A 121 1.37 -12.85 -17.08
N GLY A 122 1.54 -13.17 -15.79
CA GLY A 122 1.04 -14.40 -15.17
C GLY A 122 1.71 -15.69 -15.69
N LYS A 123 2.90 -15.60 -16.31
CA LYS A 123 3.65 -16.74 -16.83
C LYS A 123 4.57 -17.38 -15.82
N GLU A 124 4.95 -16.63 -14.79
CA GLU A 124 5.81 -17.07 -13.69
C GLU A 124 5.24 -16.61 -12.36
N GLY A 125 5.43 -17.42 -11.30
CA GLY A 125 5.10 -17.07 -9.92
C GLY A 125 6.31 -16.54 -9.19
N ILE A 126 6.07 -15.80 -8.11
CA ILE A 126 7.10 -15.40 -7.13
C ILE A 126 6.89 -16.24 -5.87
N PRO A 127 7.93 -16.95 -5.36
CA PRO A 127 7.83 -17.65 -4.10
C PRO A 127 7.51 -16.69 -2.95
N ILE A 128 6.53 -17.03 -2.13
CA ILE A 128 6.12 -16.26 -0.95
C ILE A 128 6.08 -17.15 0.29
N ASN A 129 6.21 -16.55 1.47
CA ASN A 129 6.00 -17.22 2.74
C ASN A 129 4.52 -17.32 3.12
N GLY A 130 4.15 -18.35 3.89
CA GLY A 130 2.91 -18.40 4.65
C GLY A 130 3.04 -17.51 5.89
N LEU A 131 2.19 -16.51 6.07
CA LEU A 131 2.21 -15.63 7.24
C LEU A 131 1.28 -16.17 8.32
N ILE A 132 1.80 -16.30 9.54
CA ILE A 132 1.05 -16.58 10.76
C ILE A 132 1.00 -15.30 11.58
N TRP A 133 -0.20 -14.75 11.74
CA TRP A 133 -0.44 -13.60 12.60
C TRP A 133 -0.42 -13.98 14.06
N MET A 134 -0.10 -13.01 14.92
CA MET A 134 -0.20 -13.13 16.38
C MET A 134 -1.60 -13.63 16.78
N GLY A 135 -1.63 -14.52 17.74
CA GLY A 135 -2.83 -15.10 18.32
C GLY A 135 -2.48 -15.82 19.61
N ASN A 136 -3.40 -16.57 20.18
CA ASN A 136 -3.05 -17.53 21.23
C ASN A 136 -2.31 -18.73 20.63
N PHE A 137 -1.71 -19.56 21.48
CA PHE A 137 -0.91 -20.71 21.06
C PHE A 137 -1.65 -21.65 20.11
N ASP A 138 -2.87 -22.07 20.49
CA ASP A 138 -3.65 -23.02 19.70
C ASP A 138 -4.03 -22.48 18.32
N GLU A 139 -4.43 -21.20 18.24
CA GLU A 139 -4.73 -20.52 16.97
C GLU A 139 -3.51 -20.43 16.07
N MET A 140 -2.34 -20.10 16.62
CA MET A 140 -1.11 -20.01 15.85
C MET A 140 -0.67 -21.37 15.35
N TYR A 141 -0.74 -22.40 16.19
CA TYR A 141 -0.43 -23.78 15.82
C TYR A 141 -1.33 -24.29 14.70
N GLN A 142 -2.65 -24.12 14.83
CA GLN A 142 -3.58 -24.49 13.77
C GLN A 142 -3.27 -23.78 12.43
N ARG A 143 -2.96 -22.49 12.47
CA ARG A 143 -2.60 -21.71 11.27
C ARG A 143 -1.31 -22.20 10.63
N ILE A 144 -0.32 -22.66 11.43
CA ILE A 144 0.92 -23.27 10.92
C ILE A 144 0.57 -24.55 10.14
N GLU A 145 -0.22 -25.45 10.73
CA GLU A 145 -0.65 -26.67 10.05
C GLU A 145 -1.40 -26.38 8.74
N GLU A 146 -2.32 -25.43 8.75
CA GLU A 146 -3.06 -25.02 7.55
C GLU A 146 -2.12 -24.53 6.45
N LYS A 147 -1.09 -23.69 6.79
CA LYS A 147 -0.10 -23.20 5.81
C LYS A 147 0.80 -24.33 5.30
N MET A 148 1.21 -25.26 6.15
CA MET A 148 1.97 -26.44 5.74
C MET A 148 1.16 -27.33 4.79
N LYS A 149 -0.10 -27.61 5.12
CA LYS A 149 -1.03 -28.37 4.26
C LYS A 149 -1.27 -27.67 2.92
N ALA A 150 -1.28 -26.32 2.90
CA ALA A 150 -1.39 -25.54 1.68
C ALA A 150 -0.09 -25.49 0.84
N GLY A 151 0.99 -26.14 1.28
CA GLY A 151 2.23 -26.30 0.53
C GLY A 151 3.23 -25.14 0.64
N PHE A 152 3.07 -24.23 1.61
CA PHE A 152 4.09 -23.22 1.87
C PHE A 152 5.38 -23.86 2.37
N ARG A 153 6.52 -23.48 1.78
CA ARG A 153 7.85 -23.99 2.13
C ARG A 153 8.58 -23.11 3.14
N CYS A 154 8.10 -21.89 3.34
CA CYS A 154 8.60 -20.92 4.30
C CYS A 154 7.41 -20.37 5.10
N ILE A 155 7.50 -20.40 6.42
CA ILE A 155 6.49 -19.86 7.33
C ILE A 155 7.12 -18.68 8.06
N LYS A 156 6.43 -17.53 8.07
CA LYS A 156 6.80 -16.34 8.82
C LYS A 156 5.86 -16.21 10.01
N LEU A 157 6.40 -16.37 11.20
CA LEU A 157 5.70 -16.16 12.47
C LEU A 157 5.84 -14.70 12.91
N LYS A 158 4.76 -14.12 13.42
CA LYS A 158 4.78 -12.89 14.20
C LYS A 158 4.72 -13.27 15.67
N ILE A 159 5.83 -13.04 16.39
CA ILE A 159 5.99 -13.37 17.81
C ILE A 159 5.79 -12.14 18.70
N GLY A 160 5.66 -12.35 20.02
CA GLY A 160 5.53 -11.30 21.04
C GLY A 160 4.11 -11.04 21.54
N ALA A 161 3.16 -11.96 21.26
CA ALA A 161 1.79 -11.90 21.77
C ALA A 161 1.52 -12.83 22.96
N ILE A 162 2.36 -13.85 23.13
CA ILE A 162 2.30 -14.84 24.22
C ILE A 162 3.66 -14.89 24.93
N ASP A 163 3.76 -15.71 25.98
CA ASP A 163 5.03 -15.94 26.69
C ASP A 163 6.11 -16.44 25.74
N PHE A 164 7.31 -15.83 25.81
CA PHE A 164 8.40 -16.10 24.87
C PHE A 164 8.87 -17.56 24.91
N GLU A 165 8.90 -18.18 26.08
CA GLU A 165 9.29 -19.58 26.22
C GLU A 165 8.34 -20.52 25.44
N LYS A 166 7.03 -20.20 25.51
CA LYS A 166 5.99 -20.92 24.77
C LYS A 166 6.00 -20.67 23.27
N GLU A 167 6.57 -19.54 22.85
CA GLU A 167 6.76 -19.27 21.41
C GLU A 167 7.91 -20.06 20.79
N LEU A 168 8.84 -20.55 21.63
CA LEU A 168 10.00 -21.34 21.21
C LEU A 168 9.75 -22.86 21.20
N GLU A 169 8.72 -23.35 21.87
CA GLU A 169 8.29 -24.75 21.86
C GLU A 169 7.60 -25.12 20.52
#